data_0b85f309a003b479d184b5bba3e754b7
#
_entry.id   0b85f309a003b479d184b5bba3e754b7
#
_cell.length_a   1.000
_cell.length_b   1.000
_cell.length_c   1.000
_cell.angle_alpha   90.00
_cell.angle_beta   90.00
_cell.angle_gamma   90.00
#
_symmetry.space_group_name_H-M   'P 1'
#
loop_
_entity.id
_entity.type
_entity.pdbx_description
1 polymer ?
#
loop_
_entity_poly.entity_id
_entity_poly.type
_entity_poly.pdbx_seq_one_letter_code
_entity_poly.pdbx_strand_id
1 'polypeptide(L)'
;MNIEPKNTIIVAGGGSFGTSIAERLAWNHYNRVIIHSIEEDVVESINKNHRNNKYFPTRYLNRGLTATGDFRIFSEADVIFLVIPSKFILSFSKQMKEYIPEGKHPLIVNLAKGMSDEGAFITENIPFERTASMKGPSFAIEVLNGFPTAFTFGGSKEDYNYVKNELLPETSLIIDHTNDIRAVELSSILKNMYAIAIGLVSGRYNSPNVDYLVYTKAVNEMRGIMKLYGCNEDIMFRYCAIGDLGLTGLNDLSRNRTLGMLIGKGFSYDQHSSATTIEGHRTTKLIGEAIKEKGLEDEFPLVTALYKMMFEKSTLNDYLLAVFK
;
A
#
# COMPACT_ATOMS: atom_id res chain seq x y z
N MET A 1 -24.21 18.79 21.35
CA MET A 1 -23.09 19.73 21.48
C MET A 1 -22.38 19.73 20.12
N ASN A 2 -22.24 20.88 19.48
CA ASN A 2 -21.36 20.99 18.31
C ASN A 2 -19.92 20.95 18.84
N ILE A 3 -19.23 19.82 18.62
CA ILE A 3 -17.81 19.68 18.94
C ILE A 3 -17.06 20.35 17.77
N GLU A 4 -16.25 21.35 18.07
CA GLU A 4 -15.38 21.93 17.03
C GLU A 4 -14.26 20.94 16.69
N PRO A 5 -14.04 20.64 15.40
CA PRO A 5 -12.95 19.78 14.98
C PRO A 5 -11.60 20.39 15.39
N LYS A 6 -10.72 19.55 15.92
CA LYS A 6 -9.35 19.93 16.28
C LYS A 6 -8.35 19.69 15.15
N ASN A 7 -8.64 18.71 14.29
CA ASN A 7 -7.74 18.28 13.22
C ASN A 7 -8.44 18.34 11.88
N THR A 8 -7.81 18.96 10.90
CA THR A 8 -8.26 18.91 9.49
C THR A 8 -7.43 17.90 8.74
N ILE A 9 -8.09 16.82 8.31
CA ILE A 9 -7.46 15.68 7.64
C ILE A 9 -7.92 15.65 6.18
N ILE A 10 -6.97 15.68 5.27
CA ILE A 10 -7.24 15.50 3.83
C ILE A 10 -6.79 14.09 3.42
N VAL A 11 -7.71 13.32 2.84
CA VAL A 11 -7.39 12.04 2.22
C VAL A 11 -7.31 12.26 0.70
N ALA A 12 -6.10 12.31 0.18
CA ALA A 12 -5.85 12.46 -1.24
C ALA A 12 -6.04 11.13 -1.97
N GLY A 13 -7.19 10.97 -2.61
CA GLY A 13 -7.60 9.78 -3.34
C GLY A 13 -9.00 9.29 -2.94
N GLY A 14 -9.98 9.43 -3.85
CA GLY A 14 -11.38 9.01 -3.67
C GLY A 14 -11.65 7.55 -4.07
N GLY A 15 -10.61 6.73 -4.30
CA GLY A 15 -10.75 5.30 -4.60
C GLY A 15 -11.24 4.47 -3.40
N SER A 16 -11.35 3.15 -3.59
CA SER A 16 -11.88 2.26 -2.53
C SER A 16 -11.10 2.37 -1.22
N PHE A 17 -9.77 2.32 -1.25
CA PHE A 17 -8.98 2.37 -0.02
C PHE A 17 -8.98 3.75 0.64
N GLY A 18 -8.88 4.84 -0.16
CA GLY A 18 -8.96 6.20 0.37
C GLY A 18 -10.30 6.50 1.01
N THR A 19 -11.39 6.10 0.37
CA THR A 19 -12.74 6.21 0.96
C THR A 19 -12.85 5.45 2.27
N SER A 20 -12.30 4.23 2.35
CA SER A 20 -12.34 3.42 3.58
C SER A 20 -11.56 4.04 4.73
N ILE A 21 -10.38 4.59 4.46
CA ILE A 21 -9.56 5.30 5.46
C ILE A 21 -10.27 6.58 5.93
N ALA A 22 -10.77 7.39 4.98
CA ALA A 22 -11.50 8.61 5.30
C ALA A 22 -12.74 8.33 6.16
N GLU A 23 -13.50 7.30 5.79
CA GLU A 23 -14.66 6.84 6.57
C GLU A 23 -14.27 6.52 8.01
N ARG A 24 -13.19 5.76 8.22
CA ARG A 24 -12.77 5.42 9.59
C ARG A 24 -12.28 6.62 10.37
N LEU A 25 -11.49 7.51 9.76
CA LEU A 25 -11.01 8.73 10.40
C LEU A 25 -12.15 9.68 10.81
N ALA A 26 -13.25 9.68 10.06
CA ALA A 26 -14.43 10.50 10.36
C ALA A 26 -15.25 10.01 11.57
N TRP A 27 -14.95 8.83 12.14
CA TRP A 27 -15.59 8.35 13.36
C TRP A 27 -15.05 9.03 14.61
N ASN A 28 -13.84 9.57 14.57
CA ASN A 28 -13.37 10.45 15.64
C ASN A 28 -13.98 11.85 15.44
N HIS A 29 -14.86 12.25 16.35
CA HIS A 29 -15.59 13.52 16.30
C HIS A 29 -14.69 14.78 16.31
N TYR A 30 -13.44 14.66 16.70
CA TYR A 30 -12.47 15.76 16.65
C TYR A 30 -11.79 15.90 15.28
N ASN A 31 -12.06 15.01 14.34
CA ASN A 31 -11.52 15.05 12.98
C ASN A 31 -12.54 15.67 12.01
N ARG A 32 -12.13 16.68 11.29
CA ARG A 32 -12.76 17.14 10.05
C ARG A 32 -12.07 16.42 8.90
N VAL A 33 -12.75 15.48 8.25
CA VAL A 33 -12.17 14.64 7.20
C VAL A 33 -12.74 15.01 5.84
N ILE A 34 -11.85 15.27 4.87
CA ILE A 34 -12.21 15.66 3.52
C ILE A 34 -11.47 14.75 2.54
N ILE A 35 -12.19 14.18 1.57
CA ILE A 35 -11.58 13.45 0.46
C ILE A 35 -11.28 14.43 -0.67
N HIS A 36 -10.02 14.49 -1.10
CA HIS A 36 -9.69 15.11 -2.37
C HIS A 36 -9.73 14.05 -3.49
N SER A 37 -10.55 14.28 -4.52
CA SER A 37 -10.68 13.38 -5.67
C SER A 37 -10.78 14.15 -6.96
N ILE A 38 -10.09 13.66 -8.00
CA ILE A 38 -10.21 14.17 -9.38
C ILE A 38 -11.48 13.65 -10.09
N GLU A 39 -12.18 12.69 -9.50
CA GLU A 39 -13.38 12.09 -10.06
C GLU A 39 -14.60 12.87 -9.59
N GLU A 40 -15.18 13.68 -10.47
CA GLU A 40 -16.32 14.55 -10.16
C GLU A 40 -17.54 13.76 -9.69
N ASP A 41 -17.81 12.61 -10.30
CA ASP A 41 -18.89 11.70 -9.92
C ASP A 41 -18.74 11.16 -8.48
N VAL A 42 -17.52 10.91 -8.05
CA VAL A 42 -17.20 10.53 -6.65
C VAL A 42 -17.47 11.69 -5.71
N VAL A 43 -16.98 12.90 -6.04
CA VAL A 43 -17.17 14.09 -5.23
C VAL A 43 -18.66 14.40 -5.05
N GLU A 44 -19.42 14.40 -6.14
CA GLU A 44 -20.85 14.67 -6.13
C GLU A 44 -21.61 13.62 -5.31
N SER A 45 -21.31 12.34 -5.52
CA SER A 45 -21.95 11.23 -4.84
C SER A 45 -21.74 11.27 -3.32
N ILE A 46 -20.52 11.57 -2.87
CA ILE A 46 -20.21 11.68 -1.43
C ILE A 46 -20.98 12.85 -0.83
N ASN A 47 -20.94 14.03 -1.44
CA ASN A 47 -21.53 15.25 -0.88
C ASN A 47 -23.06 15.22 -0.88
N LYS A 48 -23.70 14.67 -1.93
CA LYS A 48 -25.16 14.65 -2.05
C LYS A 48 -25.80 13.46 -1.38
N ASN A 49 -25.17 12.27 -1.50
CA ASN A 49 -25.81 11.01 -1.15
C ASN A 49 -25.14 10.33 0.05
N HIS A 50 -24.05 10.88 0.61
CA HIS A 50 -23.22 10.24 1.61
C HIS A 50 -22.83 8.81 1.21
N ARG A 51 -22.42 8.62 -0.05
CA ARG A 51 -21.99 7.34 -0.63
C ARG A 51 -20.89 7.59 -1.65
N ASN A 52 -20.01 6.63 -1.81
CA ASN A 52 -19.16 6.56 -2.98
C ASN A 52 -19.75 5.52 -3.94
N ASN A 53 -20.65 5.96 -4.81
CA ASN A 53 -21.41 5.05 -5.69
C ASN A 53 -20.53 4.24 -6.65
N LYS A 54 -19.35 4.75 -6.98
CA LYS A 54 -18.42 4.08 -7.89
C LYS A 54 -17.73 2.88 -7.24
N TYR A 55 -17.32 3.03 -5.98
CA TYR A 55 -16.52 2.04 -5.28
C TYR A 55 -17.31 1.24 -4.23
N PHE A 56 -18.34 1.86 -3.62
CA PHE A 56 -19.16 1.26 -2.57
C PHE A 56 -20.63 1.66 -2.71
N PRO A 57 -21.32 1.20 -3.78
CA PRO A 57 -22.66 1.66 -4.12
C PRO A 57 -23.73 1.34 -3.06
N THR A 58 -23.50 0.33 -2.22
CA THR A 58 -24.45 -0.13 -1.22
C THR A 58 -24.15 0.36 0.20
N ARG A 59 -23.09 1.18 0.40
CA ARG A 59 -22.63 1.62 1.71
C ARG A 59 -22.85 3.12 1.90
N TYR A 60 -23.46 3.50 3.02
CA TYR A 60 -23.48 4.88 3.46
C TYR A 60 -22.19 5.21 4.21
N LEU A 61 -21.69 6.40 3.98
CA LEU A 61 -20.52 6.97 4.65
C LEU A 61 -20.97 7.89 5.80
N ASN A 62 -20.05 8.17 6.70
CA ASN A 62 -20.24 9.13 7.78
C ASN A 62 -20.73 10.48 7.21
N ARG A 63 -21.76 11.05 7.80
CA ARG A 63 -22.38 12.29 7.32
C ARG A 63 -21.47 13.51 7.42
N GLY A 64 -20.45 13.47 8.30
CA GLY A 64 -19.45 14.52 8.43
C GLY A 64 -18.35 14.45 7.35
N LEU A 65 -18.28 13.33 6.58
CA LEU A 65 -17.32 13.17 5.50
C LEU A 65 -17.78 13.95 4.27
N THR A 66 -16.88 14.79 3.75
CA THR A 66 -17.09 15.59 2.53
C THR A 66 -16.03 15.29 1.49
N ALA A 67 -16.23 15.74 0.25
CA ALA A 67 -15.27 15.56 -0.83
C ALA A 67 -15.14 16.82 -1.70
N THR A 68 -13.97 17.01 -2.30
CA THR A 68 -13.71 18.13 -3.23
C THR A 68 -12.66 17.77 -4.27
N GLY A 69 -12.73 18.37 -5.46
CA GLY A 69 -11.65 18.34 -6.45
C GLY A 69 -10.72 19.56 -6.39
N ASP A 70 -10.99 20.49 -5.50
CA ASP A 70 -10.25 21.76 -5.41
C ASP A 70 -8.97 21.60 -4.58
N PHE A 71 -7.81 21.86 -5.18
CA PHE A 71 -6.51 21.82 -4.53
C PHE A 71 -6.34 22.85 -3.39
N ARG A 72 -7.12 23.93 -3.38
CA ARG A 72 -7.06 24.92 -2.32
C ARG A 72 -7.35 24.34 -0.93
N ILE A 73 -8.03 23.20 -0.87
CA ILE A 73 -8.31 22.51 0.39
C ILE A 73 -7.04 22.09 1.15
N PHE A 74 -5.93 21.87 0.46
CA PHE A 74 -4.68 21.49 1.10
C PHE A 74 -4.09 22.60 1.98
N SER A 75 -4.48 23.86 1.76
CA SER A 75 -4.09 24.98 2.63
C SER A 75 -4.62 24.83 4.07
N GLU A 76 -5.69 24.08 4.26
CA GLU A 76 -6.32 23.88 5.57
C GLU A 76 -5.73 22.67 6.34
N ALA A 77 -5.02 21.76 5.65
CA ALA A 77 -4.64 20.48 6.19
C ALA A 77 -3.65 20.54 7.35
N ASP A 78 -3.90 19.79 8.42
CA ASP A 78 -2.94 19.44 9.46
C ASP A 78 -2.26 18.12 9.13
N VAL A 79 -3.02 17.18 8.52
CA VAL A 79 -2.52 15.89 8.06
C VAL A 79 -3.08 15.56 6.68
N ILE A 80 -2.22 15.02 5.82
CA ILE A 80 -2.60 14.58 4.47
C ILE A 80 -2.23 13.10 4.32
N PHE A 81 -3.24 12.26 4.09
CA PHE A 81 -3.04 10.86 3.75
C PHE A 81 -2.98 10.72 2.23
N LEU A 82 -1.83 10.25 1.69
CA LEU A 82 -1.67 9.99 0.26
C LEU A 82 -2.14 8.57 -0.06
N VAL A 83 -3.24 8.46 -0.80
CA VAL A 83 -3.91 7.18 -1.15
C VAL A 83 -4.19 7.08 -2.66
N ILE A 84 -3.39 7.77 -3.45
CA ILE A 84 -3.41 7.71 -4.92
C ILE A 84 -2.39 6.67 -5.43
N PRO A 85 -2.49 6.22 -6.71
CA PRO A 85 -1.51 5.29 -7.27
C PRO A 85 -0.08 5.86 -7.21
N SER A 86 0.89 5.02 -6.82
CA SER A 86 2.28 5.41 -6.50
C SER A 86 2.95 6.21 -7.61
N LYS A 87 2.69 5.87 -8.88
CA LYS A 87 3.25 6.56 -10.05
C LYS A 87 2.88 8.06 -10.16
N PHE A 88 1.79 8.48 -9.52
CA PHE A 88 1.35 9.88 -9.56
C PHE A 88 1.75 10.69 -8.33
N ILE A 89 2.26 10.05 -7.26
CA ILE A 89 2.46 10.74 -5.98
C ILE A 89 3.46 11.88 -6.09
N LEU A 90 4.57 11.71 -6.80
CA LEU A 90 5.60 12.75 -6.88
C LEU A 90 5.09 14.00 -7.60
N SER A 91 4.41 13.83 -8.74
CA SER A 91 3.82 14.97 -9.48
C SER A 91 2.69 15.63 -8.68
N PHE A 92 1.81 14.82 -8.09
CA PHE A 92 0.73 15.30 -7.24
C PHE A 92 1.24 16.07 -6.02
N SER A 93 2.28 15.56 -5.35
CA SER A 93 2.86 16.20 -4.17
C SER A 93 3.53 17.53 -4.49
N LYS A 94 4.16 17.66 -5.67
CA LYS A 94 4.70 18.94 -6.16
C LYS A 94 3.58 19.95 -6.37
N GLN A 95 2.52 19.58 -7.09
CA GLN A 95 1.36 20.45 -7.29
C GLN A 95 0.68 20.81 -5.97
N MET A 96 0.46 19.85 -5.08
CA MET A 96 -0.14 20.08 -3.76
C MET A 96 0.66 21.08 -2.93
N LYS A 97 1.99 21.06 -3.01
CA LYS A 97 2.88 21.97 -2.28
C LYS A 97 2.62 23.44 -2.61
N GLU A 98 2.19 23.76 -3.83
CA GLU A 98 1.90 25.13 -4.27
C GLU A 98 0.71 25.75 -3.53
N TYR A 99 -0.18 24.93 -2.95
CA TYR A 99 -1.36 25.38 -2.22
C TYR A 99 -1.17 25.42 -0.70
N ILE A 100 -0.06 24.89 -0.20
CA ILE A 100 0.22 24.91 1.24
C ILE A 100 0.97 26.20 1.59
N PRO A 101 0.41 27.03 2.49
CA PRO A 101 1.02 28.29 2.86
C PRO A 101 2.45 28.14 3.40
N GLU A 102 3.29 29.12 3.15
CA GLU A 102 4.62 29.21 3.74
C GLU A 102 4.52 29.15 5.27
N GLY A 103 5.41 28.38 5.91
CA GLY A 103 5.40 28.14 7.35
C GLY A 103 4.39 27.11 7.85
N LYS A 104 3.53 26.58 6.98
CA LYS A 104 2.66 25.45 7.34
C LYS A 104 3.32 24.12 6.99
N HIS A 105 3.45 23.21 7.96
CA HIS A 105 4.12 21.90 7.85
C HIS A 105 3.16 20.75 8.17
N PRO A 106 2.19 20.44 7.27
CA PRO A 106 1.29 19.33 7.49
C PRO A 106 2.05 18.00 7.53
N LEU A 107 1.58 17.06 8.33
CA LEU A 107 2.10 15.68 8.31
C LEU A 107 1.61 14.98 7.04
N ILE A 108 2.53 14.47 6.23
CA ILE A 108 2.21 13.69 5.03
C ILE A 108 2.37 12.21 5.34
N VAL A 109 1.28 11.46 5.30
CA VAL A 109 1.26 10.01 5.57
C VAL A 109 1.05 9.25 4.26
N ASN A 110 2.08 8.57 3.79
CA ASN A 110 2.00 7.74 2.58
C ASN A 110 1.35 6.39 2.87
N LEU A 111 0.18 6.12 2.26
CA LEU A 111 -0.49 4.81 2.28
C LEU A 111 -0.35 4.06 0.95
N ALA A 112 0.13 4.69 -0.11
CA ALA A 112 0.28 4.02 -1.40
C ALA A 112 1.30 2.88 -1.33
N LYS A 113 1.02 1.82 -2.07
CA LYS A 113 1.86 0.61 -2.18
C LYS A 113 2.65 0.71 -3.48
N GLY A 114 3.96 0.65 -3.41
CA GLY A 114 4.83 0.71 -4.58
C GLY A 114 5.94 1.75 -4.47
N MET A 115 6.84 1.73 -5.44
CA MET A 115 7.91 2.73 -5.64
C MET A 115 7.46 3.81 -6.62
N SER A 116 8.18 4.93 -6.66
CA SER A 116 8.05 5.90 -7.73
C SER A 116 8.40 5.29 -9.09
N ASP A 117 8.16 6.02 -10.19
CA ASP A 117 8.48 5.52 -11.53
C ASP A 117 10.00 5.28 -11.73
N GLU A 118 10.81 5.97 -10.97
CA GLU A 118 12.27 5.85 -10.98
C GLU A 118 12.79 4.75 -10.01
N GLY A 119 11.90 3.99 -9.36
CA GLY A 119 12.29 2.95 -8.41
C GLY A 119 12.72 3.48 -7.04
N ALA A 120 12.42 4.75 -6.73
CA ALA A 120 12.79 5.38 -5.46
C ALA A 120 11.68 5.25 -4.40
N PHE A 121 12.06 5.35 -3.13
CA PHE A 121 11.12 5.44 -2.02
C PHE A 121 10.32 6.75 -2.09
N ILE A 122 9.01 6.65 -1.88
CA ILE A 122 8.09 7.78 -2.06
C ILE A 122 8.37 8.88 -1.03
N THR A 123 8.46 8.53 0.24
CA THR A 123 8.63 9.51 1.33
C THR A 123 9.94 10.28 1.27
N GLU A 124 10.98 9.73 0.64
CA GLU A 124 12.26 10.42 0.45
C GLU A 124 12.24 11.45 -0.69
N ASN A 125 11.25 11.37 -1.59
CA ASN A 125 11.22 12.15 -2.83
C ASN A 125 10.05 13.13 -2.92
N ILE A 126 9.14 13.16 -1.95
CA ILE A 126 8.10 14.17 -1.87
C ILE A 126 8.63 15.47 -1.24
N PRO A 127 8.17 16.67 -1.68
CA PRO A 127 8.73 17.95 -1.26
C PRO A 127 8.21 18.43 0.11
N PHE A 128 8.24 17.55 1.11
CA PHE A 128 7.74 17.83 2.46
C PHE A 128 8.73 17.33 3.51
N GLU A 129 8.88 18.11 4.58
CA GLU A 129 9.81 17.79 5.66
C GLU A 129 9.24 16.78 6.66
N ARG A 130 7.92 16.86 6.90
CA ARG A 130 7.23 16.02 7.89
C ARG A 130 6.49 14.89 7.19
N THR A 131 7.18 13.76 7.04
CA THR A 131 6.70 12.60 6.28
C THR A 131 6.65 11.33 7.12
N ALA A 132 5.67 10.49 6.83
CA ALA A 132 5.51 9.16 7.42
C ALA A 132 4.97 8.18 6.37
N SER A 133 5.13 6.89 6.64
CA SER A 133 4.52 5.82 5.86
C SER A 133 3.71 4.91 6.78
N MET A 134 2.48 4.54 6.37
CA MET A 134 1.62 3.66 7.14
C MET A 134 1.18 2.48 6.27
N LYS A 135 1.60 1.26 6.62
CA LYS A 135 1.36 0.04 5.86
C LYS A 135 0.89 -1.09 6.77
N GLY A 136 0.06 -1.99 6.22
CA GLY A 136 -0.42 -3.15 6.96
C GLY A 136 -1.48 -3.95 6.21
N PRO A 137 -1.91 -5.09 6.78
CA PRO A 137 -2.95 -5.93 6.23
C PRO A 137 -4.29 -5.19 6.26
N SER A 138 -4.78 -4.77 5.09
CA SER A 138 -5.93 -3.87 5.02
C SER A 138 -6.70 -4.01 3.70
N PHE A 139 -7.68 -4.90 3.66
CA PHE A 139 -8.66 -4.88 2.58
C PHE A 139 -9.63 -3.72 2.76
N ALA A 140 -9.83 -2.94 1.70
CA ALA A 140 -10.64 -1.73 1.75
C ALA A 140 -12.05 -1.95 2.32
N ILE A 141 -12.71 -3.05 1.93
CA ILE A 141 -14.06 -3.37 2.40
C ILE A 141 -14.11 -3.68 3.91
N GLU A 142 -13.07 -4.32 4.45
CA GLU A 142 -13.01 -4.63 5.88
C GLU A 142 -12.74 -3.38 6.70
N VAL A 143 -11.82 -2.52 6.22
CA VAL A 143 -11.59 -1.19 6.82
C VAL A 143 -12.88 -0.38 6.81
N LEU A 144 -13.59 -0.30 5.67
CA LEU A 144 -14.85 0.43 5.56
C LEU A 144 -15.88 -0.06 6.57
N ASN A 145 -15.97 -1.38 6.76
CA ASN A 145 -16.91 -2.00 7.69
C ASN A 145 -16.52 -1.82 9.18
N GLY A 146 -15.39 -1.18 9.47
CA GLY A 146 -14.95 -0.90 10.83
C GLY A 146 -14.33 -2.11 11.54
N PHE A 147 -13.87 -3.13 10.81
CA PHE A 147 -13.13 -4.21 11.43
C PHE A 147 -11.78 -3.70 11.96
N PRO A 148 -11.34 -4.17 13.14
CA PRO A 148 -10.03 -3.81 13.66
C PRO A 148 -8.94 -4.08 12.62
N THR A 149 -8.24 -3.02 12.23
CA THR A 149 -7.22 -3.08 11.17
C THR A 149 -5.92 -2.48 11.69
N ALA A 150 -4.84 -3.24 11.56
CA ALA A 150 -3.55 -2.86 12.11
C ALA A 150 -2.56 -2.42 11.02
N PHE A 151 -1.78 -1.38 11.35
CA PHE A 151 -0.73 -0.84 10.48
C PHE A 151 0.56 -0.64 11.27
N THR A 152 1.69 -0.67 10.58
CA THR A 152 2.94 -0.15 11.08
C THR A 152 3.11 1.29 10.58
N PHE A 153 3.29 2.20 11.51
CA PHE A 153 3.60 3.60 11.26
C PHE A 153 5.11 3.78 11.28
N GLY A 154 5.69 4.10 10.13
CA GLY A 154 7.08 4.51 9.98
C GLY A 154 7.15 6.03 9.97
N GLY A 155 7.84 6.61 10.95
CA GLY A 155 7.92 8.07 11.09
C GLY A 155 8.51 8.48 12.43
N SER A 156 8.51 9.78 12.73
CA SER A 156 8.95 10.28 14.03
C SER A 156 8.06 9.75 15.17
N LYS A 157 8.62 9.63 16.37
CA LYS A 157 7.85 9.21 17.54
C LYS A 157 6.78 10.25 17.92
N GLU A 158 7.04 11.52 17.65
CA GLU A 158 6.10 12.61 17.85
C GLU A 158 4.89 12.47 16.95
N ASP A 159 5.10 12.26 15.65
CA ASP A 159 4.04 12.07 14.67
C ASP A 159 3.22 10.80 14.94
N TYR A 160 3.90 9.71 15.33
CA TYR A 160 3.21 8.50 15.77
C TYR A 160 2.27 8.77 16.94
N ASN A 161 2.75 9.47 17.99
CA ASN A 161 1.95 9.78 19.16
C ASN A 161 0.76 10.69 18.80
N TYR A 162 0.98 11.68 17.94
CA TYR A 162 -0.06 12.56 17.42
C TYR A 162 -1.13 11.76 16.66
N VAL A 163 -0.74 10.96 15.69
CA VAL A 163 -1.69 10.14 14.93
C VAL A 163 -2.45 9.20 15.86
N LYS A 164 -1.75 8.46 16.73
CA LYS A 164 -2.34 7.47 17.62
C LYS A 164 -3.34 8.06 18.60
N ASN A 165 -3.00 9.18 19.23
CA ASN A 165 -3.75 9.70 20.37
C ASN A 165 -4.81 10.75 19.96
N GLU A 166 -4.57 11.47 18.86
CA GLU A 166 -5.47 12.55 18.43
C GLU A 166 -6.34 12.14 17.23
N LEU A 167 -5.82 11.36 16.26
CA LEU A 167 -6.55 11.06 15.04
C LEU A 167 -7.30 9.72 15.08
N LEU A 168 -6.72 8.68 15.71
CA LEU A 168 -7.25 7.32 15.66
C LEU A 168 -8.24 6.91 16.79
N PRO A 169 -8.47 7.64 17.89
CA PRO A 169 -9.51 7.25 18.82
C PRO A 169 -10.85 7.00 18.11
N GLU A 170 -11.56 5.94 18.49
CA GLU A 170 -12.86 5.51 17.95
C GLU A 170 -12.85 5.02 16.47
N THR A 171 -11.69 4.97 15.80
CA THR A 171 -11.62 4.64 14.38
C THR A 171 -11.49 3.15 14.06
N SER A 172 -11.28 2.28 15.04
CA SER A 172 -10.88 0.87 14.88
C SER A 172 -9.54 0.64 14.14
N LEU A 173 -8.78 1.70 13.86
CA LEU A 173 -7.43 1.60 13.29
C LEU A 173 -6.40 1.52 14.41
N ILE A 174 -5.49 0.57 14.30
CA ILE A 174 -4.44 0.29 15.29
C ILE A 174 -3.09 0.52 14.61
N ILE A 175 -2.17 1.16 15.32
CA ILE A 175 -0.81 1.35 14.78
C ILE A 175 0.26 0.94 15.80
N ASP A 176 1.32 0.27 15.31
CA ASP A 176 2.60 0.18 15.99
C ASP A 176 3.61 1.16 15.36
N HIS A 177 4.81 1.27 15.89
CA HIS A 177 5.76 2.32 15.53
C HIS A 177 7.15 1.80 15.19
N THR A 178 7.76 2.41 14.18
CA THR A 178 9.19 2.36 13.88
C THR A 178 9.67 3.71 13.35
N ASN A 179 10.95 4.04 13.57
CA ASN A 179 11.58 5.19 12.92
C ASN A 179 12.06 4.87 11.50
N ASP A 180 12.09 3.60 11.10
CA ASP A 180 12.57 3.16 9.78
C ASP A 180 11.42 3.21 8.75
N ILE A 181 11.21 4.40 8.17
CA ILE A 181 10.19 4.63 7.12
C ILE A 181 10.50 3.77 5.88
N ARG A 182 11.79 3.65 5.51
CA ARG A 182 12.22 2.89 4.34
C ARG A 182 11.84 1.43 4.44
N ALA A 183 12.06 0.81 5.61
CA ALA A 183 11.67 -0.58 5.84
C ALA A 183 10.16 -0.80 5.71
N VAL A 184 9.35 0.15 6.20
CA VAL A 184 7.89 0.10 6.06
C VAL A 184 7.46 0.20 4.60
N GLU A 185 8.07 1.07 3.80
CA GLU A 185 7.78 1.17 2.36
C GLU A 185 8.26 -0.07 1.62
N LEU A 186 9.48 -0.50 1.85
CA LEU A 186 10.08 -1.66 1.17
C LEU A 186 9.28 -2.94 1.41
N SER A 187 8.85 -3.19 2.65
CA SER A 187 8.04 -4.38 2.96
C SER A 187 6.75 -4.42 2.15
N SER A 188 6.06 -3.28 2.03
CA SER A 188 4.82 -3.16 1.27
C SER A 188 5.04 -3.30 -0.26
N ILE A 189 6.22 -2.97 -0.75
CA ILE A 189 6.63 -3.15 -2.14
C ILE A 189 6.88 -4.63 -2.42
N LEU A 190 7.73 -5.26 -1.63
CA LEU A 190 8.17 -6.66 -1.82
C LEU A 190 7.01 -7.66 -1.72
N LYS A 191 6.07 -7.47 -0.79
CA LYS A 191 4.95 -8.40 -0.61
C LYS A 191 4.14 -8.65 -1.88
N ASN A 192 3.99 -7.64 -2.74
CA ASN A 192 3.21 -7.75 -3.96
C ASN A 192 3.86 -8.70 -4.97
N MET A 193 5.19 -8.68 -5.07
CA MET A 193 5.98 -9.60 -5.87
C MET A 193 5.87 -11.04 -5.32
N TYR A 194 6.06 -11.22 -4.02
CA TYR A 194 5.96 -12.55 -3.41
C TYR A 194 4.54 -13.12 -3.41
N ALA A 195 3.52 -12.28 -3.41
CA ALA A 195 2.14 -12.74 -3.60
C ALA A 195 1.93 -13.38 -4.99
N ILE A 196 2.61 -12.90 -6.04
CA ILE A 196 2.62 -13.57 -7.36
C ILE A 196 3.31 -14.93 -7.24
N ALA A 197 4.48 -14.98 -6.59
CA ALA A 197 5.24 -16.22 -6.41
C ALA A 197 4.45 -17.31 -5.66
N ILE A 198 3.76 -16.93 -4.57
CA ILE A 198 2.89 -17.83 -3.82
C ILE A 198 1.69 -18.24 -4.68
N GLY A 199 1.07 -17.29 -5.38
CA GLY A 199 -0.04 -17.58 -6.28
C GLY A 199 0.30 -18.61 -7.38
N LEU A 200 1.52 -18.55 -7.93
CA LEU A 200 2.00 -19.50 -8.95
C LEU A 200 1.94 -20.94 -8.45
N VAL A 201 2.49 -21.22 -7.28
CA VAL A 201 2.46 -22.57 -6.72
C VAL A 201 1.06 -22.99 -6.29
N SER A 202 0.27 -22.06 -5.75
CA SER A 202 -1.15 -22.31 -5.43
C SER A 202 -1.93 -22.71 -6.67
N GLY A 203 -1.74 -22.03 -7.80
CA GLY A 203 -2.38 -22.37 -9.07
C GLY A 203 -2.01 -23.73 -9.60
N ARG A 204 -0.77 -24.17 -9.35
CA ARG A 204 -0.24 -25.46 -9.82
C ARG A 204 -0.59 -26.64 -8.93
N TYR A 205 -0.51 -26.49 -7.60
CA TYR A 205 -0.61 -27.59 -6.65
C TYR A 205 -1.89 -27.58 -5.82
N ASN A 206 -2.52 -26.42 -5.64
CA ASN A 206 -3.69 -26.25 -4.78
C ASN A 206 -3.49 -26.91 -3.40
N SER A 207 -2.35 -26.63 -2.77
CA SER A 207 -1.90 -27.28 -1.53
C SER A 207 -1.44 -26.24 -0.50
N PRO A 208 -2.07 -26.18 0.68
CA PRO A 208 -1.61 -25.30 1.76
C PRO A 208 -0.17 -25.57 2.18
N ASN A 209 0.30 -26.83 2.17
CA ASN A 209 1.69 -27.14 2.50
C ASN A 209 2.67 -26.46 1.55
N VAL A 210 2.36 -26.44 0.26
CA VAL A 210 3.19 -25.80 -0.77
C VAL A 210 3.10 -24.29 -0.66
N ASP A 211 1.92 -23.75 -0.41
CA ASP A 211 1.72 -22.30 -0.20
C ASP A 211 2.57 -21.80 0.96
N TYR A 212 2.53 -22.49 2.11
CA TYR A 212 3.32 -22.11 3.29
C TYR A 212 4.82 -22.36 3.11
N LEU A 213 5.23 -23.35 2.33
CA LEU A 213 6.63 -23.54 1.97
C LEU A 213 7.15 -22.30 1.24
N VAL A 214 6.45 -21.85 0.18
CA VAL A 214 6.87 -20.67 -0.60
C VAL A 214 6.71 -19.39 0.21
N TYR A 215 5.67 -19.29 1.02
CA TYR A 215 5.50 -18.17 1.96
C TYR A 215 6.70 -18.04 2.90
N THR A 216 7.19 -19.15 3.47
CA THR A 216 8.34 -19.12 4.37
C THR A 216 9.62 -18.72 3.64
N LYS A 217 9.83 -19.21 2.42
CA LYS A 217 10.95 -18.75 1.57
C LYS A 217 10.83 -17.24 1.26
N ALA A 218 9.63 -16.76 0.94
CA ALA A 218 9.38 -15.35 0.68
C ALA A 218 9.70 -14.47 1.90
N VAL A 219 9.32 -14.88 3.11
CA VAL A 219 9.66 -14.19 4.37
C VAL A 219 11.17 -14.07 4.53
N ASN A 220 11.91 -15.15 4.30
CA ASN A 220 13.36 -15.17 4.43
C ASN A 220 14.05 -14.26 3.38
N GLU A 221 13.62 -14.33 2.12
CA GLU A 221 14.17 -13.46 1.08
C GLU A 221 13.82 -12.00 1.29
N MET A 222 12.59 -11.68 1.72
CA MET A 222 12.22 -10.31 2.08
C MET A 222 13.16 -9.75 3.15
N ARG A 223 13.46 -10.53 4.18
CA ARG A 223 14.40 -10.16 5.24
C ARG A 223 15.79 -9.87 4.68
N GLY A 224 16.30 -10.74 3.80
CA GLY A 224 17.58 -10.56 3.12
C GLY A 224 17.62 -9.28 2.26
N ILE A 225 16.54 -9.03 1.49
CA ILE A 225 16.44 -7.83 0.67
C ILE A 225 16.36 -6.57 1.55
N MET A 226 15.62 -6.58 2.66
CA MET A 226 15.61 -5.47 3.60
C MET A 226 17.02 -5.12 4.08
N LYS A 227 17.81 -6.13 4.46
CA LYS A 227 19.21 -5.96 4.84
C LYS A 227 20.06 -5.40 3.70
N LEU A 228 19.86 -5.89 2.46
CA LEU A 228 20.56 -5.40 1.26
C LEU A 228 20.32 -3.90 1.01
N TYR A 229 19.11 -3.42 1.34
CA TYR A 229 18.74 -2.01 1.23
C TYR A 229 19.07 -1.17 2.47
N GLY A 230 19.78 -1.73 3.47
CA GLY A 230 20.15 -1.06 4.69
C GLY A 230 18.98 -0.76 5.64
N CYS A 231 17.87 -1.47 5.50
CA CYS A 231 16.70 -1.39 6.35
C CYS A 231 16.83 -2.30 7.59
N ASN A 232 16.11 -1.95 8.65
CA ASN A 232 16.02 -2.82 9.83
C ASN A 232 15.22 -4.08 9.48
N GLU A 233 15.88 -5.24 9.51
CA GLU A 233 15.28 -6.53 9.17
C GLU A 233 14.24 -7.03 10.18
N ASP A 234 14.23 -6.53 11.42
CA ASP A 234 13.23 -6.88 12.44
C ASP A 234 11.83 -6.34 12.11
N ILE A 235 11.74 -5.40 11.16
CA ILE A 235 10.46 -4.93 10.62
C ILE A 235 9.67 -6.07 9.97
N MET A 236 10.33 -7.15 9.56
CA MET A 236 9.66 -8.36 9.06
C MET A 236 8.59 -8.90 10.01
N PHE A 237 8.74 -8.74 11.32
CA PHE A 237 7.77 -9.23 12.31
C PHE A 237 6.63 -8.26 12.62
N ARG A 238 6.50 -7.17 11.84
CA ARG A 238 5.46 -6.16 12.02
C ARG A 238 4.30 -6.33 11.03
N TYR A 239 3.24 -5.55 11.25
CA TYR A 239 2.03 -5.58 10.42
C TYR A 239 2.33 -5.29 8.95
N CYS A 240 3.22 -4.33 8.65
CA CYS A 240 3.55 -3.92 7.28
C CYS A 240 4.26 -5.00 6.46
N ALA A 241 4.91 -5.98 7.11
CA ALA A 241 5.68 -7.01 6.44
C ALA A 241 4.96 -8.37 6.51
N ILE A 242 5.24 -9.22 7.52
CA ILE A 242 4.67 -10.58 7.60
C ILE A 242 3.14 -10.56 7.60
N GLY A 243 2.51 -9.57 8.25
CA GLY A 243 1.05 -9.45 8.28
C GLY A 243 0.46 -9.15 6.90
N ASP A 244 0.99 -8.13 6.22
CA ASP A 244 0.49 -7.73 4.90
C ASP A 244 0.91 -8.71 3.80
N LEU A 245 2.06 -9.38 3.92
CA LEU A 245 2.42 -10.50 3.04
C LEU A 245 1.45 -11.68 3.20
N GLY A 246 1.14 -12.07 4.44
CA GLY A 246 0.20 -13.15 4.72
C GLY A 246 -1.19 -12.86 4.14
N LEU A 247 -1.73 -11.67 4.42
CA LEU A 247 -3.02 -11.25 3.86
C LEU A 247 -3.01 -11.24 2.31
N THR A 248 -1.92 -10.74 1.70
CA THR A 248 -1.85 -10.58 0.25
C THR A 248 -1.51 -11.88 -0.48
N GLY A 249 -0.60 -12.69 0.09
CA GLY A 249 -0.10 -13.91 -0.55
C GLY A 249 -1.00 -15.13 -0.35
N LEU A 250 -1.81 -15.16 0.72
CA LEU A 250 -2.64 -16.31 1.06
C LEU A 250 -4.15 -16.07 0.92
N ASN A 251 -4.56 -14.91 0.39
CA ASN A 251 -5.97 -14.56 0.23
C ASN A 251 -6.32 -14.26 -1.24
N ASP A 252 -7.41 -14.83 -1.72
CA ASP A 252 -7.86 -14.74 -3.11
C ASP A 252 -8.40 -13.35 -3.53
N LEU A 253 -8.62 -12.44 -2.58
CA LEU A 253 -8.92 -11.04 -2.88
C LEU A 253 -7.71 -10.26 -3.41
N SER A 254 -6.52 -10.85 -3.38
CA SER A 254 -5.29 -10.24 -3.88
C SER A 254 -5.14 -10.38 -5.38
N ARG A 255 -5.12 -9.26 -6.11
CA ARG A 255 -4.87 -9.25 -7.57
C ARG A 255 -3.50 -9.83 -7.94
N ASN A 256 -2.46 -9.61 -7.10
CA ASN A 256 -1.14 -10.17 -7.32
C ASN A 256 -1.16 -11.70 -7.20
N ARG A 257 -1.78 -12.24 -6.13
CA ARG A 257 -1.97 -13.67 -5.97
C ARG A 257 -2.78 -14.27 -7.13
N THR A 258 -3.88 -13.63 -7.51
CA THR A 258 -4.72 -14.09 -8.63
C THR A 258 -3.94 -14.17 -9.93
N LEU A 259 -3.09 -13.16 -10.23
CA LEU A 259 -2.19 -13.22 -11.38
C LEU A 259 -1.30 -14.46 -11.32
N GLY A 260 -0.62 -14.68 -10.18
CA GLY A 260 0.21 -15.87 -9.98
C GLY A 260 -0.56 -17.17 -10.20
N MET A 261 -1.77 -17.29 -9.61
CA MET A 261 -2.62 -18.47 -9.77
C MET A 261 -3.01 -18.74 -11.23
N LEU A 262 -3.33 -17.71 -12.00
CA LEU A 262 -3.65 -17.86 -13.43
C LEU A 262 -2.44 -18.37 -14.21
N ILE A 263 -1.26 -17.80 -13.99
CA ILE A 263 -0.03 -18.27 -14.62
C ILE A 263 0.28 -19.72 -14.19
N GLY A 264 0.14 -20.05 -12.90
CA GLY A 264 0.34 -21.41 -12.37
C GLY A 264 -0.61 -22.44 -12.96
N LYS A 265 -1.80 -22.05 -13.39
CA LYS A 265 -2.77 -22.86 -14.12
C LYS A 265 -2.48 -22.97 -15.62
N GLY A 266 -1.43 -22.29 -16.13
CA GLY A 266 -1.03 -22.32 -17.53
C GLY A 266 -1.66 -21.24 -18.43
N PHE A 267 -2.33 -20.23 -17.83
CA PHE A 267 -2.80 -19.07 -18.61
C PHE A 267 -1.65 -18.13 -18.93
N SER A 268 -1.58 -17.65 -20.18
CA SER A 268 -0.61 -16.60 -20.55
C SER A 268 -1.04 -15.26 -19.98
N TYR A 269 -0.07 -14.50 -19.45
CA TYR A 269 -0.28 -13.12 -19.05
C TYR A 269 0.21 -12.20 -20.15
N ASP A 270 -0.72 -11.45 -20.75
CA ASP A 270 -0.39 -10.38 -21.68
C ASP A 270 -0.48 -9.03 -20.97
N GLN A 271 0.66 -8.35 -20.83
CA GLN A 271 0.76 -7.03 -20.18
C GLN A 271 -0.04 -5.95 -20.91
N HIS A 272 -0.23 -6.09 -22.22
CA HIS A 272 -0.90 -5.10 -23.05
C HIS A 272 -2.43 -5.19 -22.99
N SER A 273 -2.97 -6.31 -22.53
CA SER A 273 -4.41 -6.55 -22.46
C SER A 273 -5.04 -6.13 -21.12
N SER A 274 -4.26 -5.90 -20.07
CA SER A 274 -4.81 -5.52 -18.76
C SER A 274 -4.87 -3.99 -18.59
N ALA A 275 -6.08 -3.46 -18.47
CA ALA A 275 -6.33 -2.04 -18.18
C ALA A 275 -5.78 -1.59 -16.79
N THR A 276 -5.29 -2.51 -15.99
CA THR A 276 -4.84 -2.26 -14.61
C THR A 276 -3.40 -2.72 -14.42
N THR A 277 -2.51 -1.81 -14.08
CA THR A 277 -1.13 -2.14 -13.71
C THR A 277 -1.10 -2.99 -12.44
N ILE A 278 -0.49 -4.17 -12.51
CA ILE A 278 -0.28 -5.05 -11.35
C ILE A 278 1.06 -4.67 -10.71
N GLU A 279 1.02 -4.12 -9.51
CA GLU A 279 2.22 -3.59 -8.82
C GLU A 279 3.32 -4.63 -8.63
N GLY A 280 2.94 -5.88 -8.31
CA GLY A 280 3.89 -6.96 -8.12
C GLY A 280 4.71 -7.28 -9.37
N HIS A 281 4.14 -7.13 -10.57
CA HIS A 281 4.84 -7.32 -11.84
C HIS A 281 5.98 -6.31 -12.00
N ARG A 282 5.68 -5.03 -11.77
CA ARG A 282 6.70 -3.97 -11.83
C ARG A 282 7.77 -4.15 -10.75
N THR A 283 7.36 -4.49 -9.54
CA THR A 283 8.30 -4.77 -8.43
C THR A 283 9.23 -5.92 -8.77
N THR A 284 8.71 -7.00 -9.37
CA THR A 284 9.53 -8.15 -9.79
C THR A 284 10.61 -7.72 -10.77
N LYS A 285 10.28 -6.84 -11.72
CA LYS A 285 11.26 -6.31 -12.67
C LYS A 285 12.37 -5.54 -11.95
N LEU A 286 12.00 -4.52 -11.18
CA LEU A 286 12.96 -3.63 -10.52
C LEU A 286 13.88 -4.37 -9.54
N ILE A 287 13.33 -5.23 -8.70
CA ILE A 287 14.11 -5.98 -7.70
C ILE A 287 14.95 -7.07 -8.38
N GLY A 288 14.38 -7.77 -9.37
CA GLY A 288 15.10 -8.80 -10.12
C GLY A 288 16.31 -8.23 -10.89
N GLU A 289 16.14 -7.08 -11.55
CA GLU A 289 17.23 -6.37 -12.22
C GLU A 289 18.31 -5.95 -11.21
N ALA A 290 17.93 -5.36 -10.08
CA ALA A 290 18.87 -4.94 -9.04
C ALA A 290 19.66 -6.12 -8.42
N ILE A 291 19.02 -7.27 -8.23
CA ILE A 291 19.68 -8.50 -7.75
C ILE A 291 20.66 -9.02 -8.78
N LYS A 292 20.25 -9.07 -10.05
CA LYS A 292 21.09 -9.52 -11.17
C LYS A 292 22.33 -8.63 -11.38
N GLU A 293 22.15 -7.30 -11.35
CA GLU A 293 23.25 -6.34 -11.46
C GLU A 293 24.30 -6.48 -10.35
N LYS A 294 23.88 -6.94 -9.17
CA LYS A 294 24.75 -7.17 -8.03
C LYS A 294 25.36 -8.57 -7.99
N GLY A 295 24.96 -9.49 -8.86
CA GLY A 295 25.39 -10.88 -8.89
C GLY A 295 24.92 -11.69 -7.67
N LEU A 296 23.72 -11.40 -7.15
CA LEU A 296 23.15 -11.99 -5.93
C LEU A 296 22.05 -13.01 -6.22
N GLU A 297 21.96 -13.54 -7.44
CA GLU A 297 20.89 -14.45 -7.86
C GLU A 297 20.80 -15.72 -7.01
N ASP A 298 21.92 -16.23 -6.54
CA ASP A 298 21.97 -17.44 -5.70
C ASP A 298 21.51 -17.17 -4.26
N GLU A 299 21.59 -15.91 -3.78
CA GLU A 299 21.12 -15.52 -2.45
C GLU A 299 19.59 -15.31 -2.43
N PHE A 300 19.00 -14.99 -3.58
CA PHE A 300 17.57 -14.70 -3.73
C PHE A 300 16.91 -15.58 -4.82
N PRO A 301 16.90 -16.90 -4.64
CA PRO A 301 16.46 -17.83 -5.69
C PRO A 301 14.98 -17.68 -6.08
N LEU A 302 14.08 -17.34 -5.14
CA LEU A 302 12.64 -17.17 -5.41
C LEU A 302 12.37 -15.94 -6.29
N VAL A 303 12.99 -14.79 -5.95
CA VAL A 303 12.91 -13.57 -6.78
C VAL A 303 13.53 -13.82 -8.15
N THR A 304 14.71 -14.43 -8.18
CA THR A 304 15.44 -14.73 -9.43
C THR A 304 14.63 -15.63 -10.35
N ALA A 305 14.04 -16.70 -9.81
CA ALA A 305 13.19 -17.60 -10.59
C ALA A 305 11.94 -16.89 -11.12
N LEU A 306 11.30 -16.05 -10.28
CA LEU A 306 10.13 -15.28 -10.67
C LEU A 306 10.47 -14.27 -11.77
N TYR A 307 11.60 -13.54 -11.63
CA TYR A 307 12.07 -12.57 -12.62
C TYR A 307 12.37 -13.26 -13.97
N LYS A 308 13.13 -14.36 -13.96
CA LYS A 308 13.44 -15.11 -15.18
C LYS A 308 12.18 -15.61 -15.90
N MET A 309 11.20 -16.09 -15.15
CA MET A 309 9.95 -16.56 -15.73
C MET A 309 9.10 -15.42 -16.32
N MET A 310 9.07 -14.25 -15.69
CA MET A 310 8.21 -13.14 -16.14
C MET A 310 8.84 -12.28 -17.24
N PHE A 311 10.18 -12.18 -17.30
CA PHE A 311 10.89 -11.22 -18.16
C PHE A 311 11.96 -11.86 -19.06
N GLU A 312 12.30 -13.12 -18.83
CA GLU A 312 13.24 -13.89 -19.64
C GLU A 312 12.52 -15.11 -20.23
N LYS A 313 13.23 -15.99 -20.93
CA LYS A 313 12.65 -17.18 -21.58
C LYS A 313 12.58 -18.41 -20.65
N SER A 314 12.36 -18.22 -19.34
CA SER A 314 12.24 -19.32 -18.40
C SER A 314 10.79 -19.82 -18.34
N THR A 315 10.62 -21.15 -18.16
CA THR A 315 9.30 -21.78 -18.11
C THR A 315 8.77 -21.86 -16.68
N LEU A 316 7.46 -22.16 -16.53
CA LEU A 316 6.87 -22.48 -15.23
C LEU A 316 7.58 -23.68 -14.57
N ASN A 317 8.00 -24.69 -15.35
CA ASN A 317 8.72 -25.83 -14.78
C ASN A 317 10.08 -25.43 -14.25
N ASP A 318 10.82 -24.55 -14.93
CA ASP A 318 12.11 -24.04 -14.44
C ASP A 318 11.92 -23.25 -13.13
N TYR A 319 10.87 -22.44 -13.05
CA TYR A 319 10.49 -21.76 -11.81
C TYR A 319 10.26 -22.74 -10.66
N LEU A 320 9.43 -23.77 -10.87
CA LEU A 320 9.11 -24.75 -9.86
C LEU A 320 10.36 -25.55 -9.40
N LEU A 321 11.24 -25.94 -10.35
CA LEU A 321 12.50 -26.59 -10.03
C LEU A 321 13.42 -25.70 -9.18
N ALA A 322 13.48 -24.41 -9.44
CA ALA A 322 14.27 -23.47 -8.66
C ALA A 322 13.69 -23.23 -7.26
N VAL A 323 12.37 -23.19 -7.15
CA VAL A 323 11.67 -22.95 -5.88
C VAL A 323 11.76 -24.15 -4.94
N PHE A 324 11.80 -25.39 -5.46
CA PHE A 324 11.81 -26.60 -4.64
C PHE A 324 13.19 -27.22 -4.41
N LYS A 325 14.25 -26.61 -4.95
CA LYS A 325 15.62 -26.90 -4.54
C LYS A 325 15.92 -26.28 -3.17
#